data_cdb12b13b40736fa16c05f34458eaab1
#
_entry.id   cdb12b13b40736fa16c05f34458eaab1
#
_cell.length_a   1.000
_cell.length_b   1.000
_cell.length_c   1.000
_cell.angle_alpha   90.00
_cell.angle_beta   90.00
_cell.angle_gamma   90.00
#
_symmetry.space_group_name_H-M   'P 1'
#
loop_
_entity.id
_entity.type
_entity.pdbx_description
1 polymer ?
#
loop_
_entity_poly.entity_id
_entity_poly.type
_entity_poly.pdbx_seq_one_letter_code
_entity_poly.pdbx_strand_id
1 'polypeptide(L)'
;FSMMDLKSIGRTTFLSPVTWHQGWPYFGLAGNLGRSPRTWARPQVGADVRPHAPYVRGDDFSAAQLLPVWQWNHQPLDGKWSLRERRGYLRLHALPAEGFLRARNTLTQRVVGPEATATVVLDASGLQPGDLAGLGLLNMPAAWLAVVQEDGQRLLRWYSQAGDRRVEVPLPKARVHLRVRGDHDEDLAWFSWSTDGRQFHDIGEPVRLPYQLKTFQGSRYALFAYNGAGREGGYADFDRFDLAEPLADRSRNIPLGKVVKLRNLGDGSVATVHPLGVVQPVAAGDEKASSPAARFRVHDRGNGQVALEAMDGSGFLTVVGIGLSADVRLLPEHPVDSRFMWQDLLRGQFMLLSMKTHRYLGILPGSGEPYAADRPGTRPDRRDGTVLAWGAVEEP
;
A
#
# COMPACT_ATOMS: atom_id res chain seq x y z
N PHE A 1 1.39 -21.37 5.75
CA PHE A 1 1.02 -20.25 4.89
C PHE A 1 -0.42 -19.87 5.13
N SER A 2 -0.71 -18.62 5.07
CA SER A 2 -2.05 -18.06 5.09
C SER A 2 -2.18 -17.02 3.99
N MET A 3 -3.38 -16.53 3.75
CA MET A 3 -3.59 -15.40 2.85
C MET A 3 -4.43 -14.34 3.54
N MET A 4 -4.23 -13.11 3.14
CA MET A 4 -4.98 -11.96 3.62
C MET A 4 -5.59 -11.24 2.43
N ASP A 5 -6.84 -10.86 2.53
CA ASP A 5 -7.47 -9.94 1.59
C ASP A 5 -6.99 -8.52 1.91
N LEU A 6 -6.10 -8.01 1.07
CA LEU A 6 -5.55 -6.66 1.19
C LEU A 6 -6.31 -5.70 0.27
N LYS A 7 -7.62 -5.62 0.45
CA LYS A 7 -8.50 -4.67 -0.25
C LYS A 7 -8.22 -4.62 -1.77
N SER A 8 -7.93 -3.45 -2.34
CA SER A 8 -7.65 -3.26 -3.76
C SER A 8 -6.41 -3.99 -4.28
N ILE A 9 -5.45 -4.36 -3.43
CA ILE A 9 -4.29 -5.18 -3.81
C ILE A 9 -4.71 -6.64 -4.06
N GLY A 10 -5.82 -7.07 -3.47
CA GLY A 10 -6.32 -8.45 -3.56
C GLY A 10 -5.69 -9.37 -2.53
N ARG A 11 -5.61 -10.66 -2.85
CA ARG A 11 -5.08 -11.68 -1.93
C ARG A 11 -3.57 -11.73 -1.96
N THR A 12 -2.98 -11.58 -0.78
CA THR A 12 -1.53 -11.69 -0.58
C THR A 12 -1.25 -12.87 0.35
N THR A 13 -0.31 -13.72 -0.05
CA THR A 13 0.18 -14.81 0.81
C THR A 13 1.16 -14.25 1.83
N PHE A 14 1.12 -14.80 3.04
CA PHE A 14 2.09 -14.45 4.08
C PHE A 14 2.44 -15.68 4.92
N LEU A 15 3.61 -15.61 5.56
CA LEU A 15 4.09 -16.57 6.53
C LEU A 15 3.77 -16.04 7.92
N SER A 16 3.13 -16.86 8.74
CA SER A 16 2.76 -16.53 10.10
C SER A 16 3.38 -17.51 11.09
N PRO A 17 3.77 -17.09 12.30
CA PRO A 17 4.12 -18.02 13.37
C PRO A 17 2.91 -18.87 13.73
N VAL A 18 3.18 -20.10 14.17
CA VAL A 18 2.17 -21.05 14.63
C VAL A 18 2.53 -21.48 16.04
N THR A 19 1.56 -21.43 16.93
CA THR A 19 1.67 -21.92 18.31
C THR A 19 0.79 -23.15 18.50
N TRP A 20 1.38 -24.21 19.02
CA TRP A 20 0.63 -25.40 19.43
C TRP A 20 0.03 -25.20 20.82
N HIS A 21 -1.27 -25.32 20.93
CA HIS A 21 -2.00 -25.22 22.19
C HIS A 21 -2.98 -26.36 22.33
N GLN A 22 -2.88 -27.15 23.42
CA GLN A 22 -3.72 -28.33 23.66
C GLN A 22 -3.78 -29.31 22.49
N GLY A 23 -2.62 -29.53 21.80
CA GLY A 23 -2.55 -30.43 20.64
C GLY A 23 -3.02 -29.85 19.32
N TRP A 24 -3.49 -28.59 19.25
CA TRP A 24 -3.95 -27.93 18.03
C TRP A 24 -3.03 -26.78 17.60
N PRO A 25 -2.79 -26.62 16.28
CA PRO A 25 -2.03 -25.51 15.74
C PRO A 25 -2.90 -24.26 15.61
N TYR A 26 -2.44 -23.15 16.15
CA TYR A 26 -3.07 -21.84 16.00
C TYR A 26 -2.12 -20.88 15.30
N PHE A 27 -2.63 -20.08 14.35
CA PHE A 27 -1.87 -18.93 13.88
C PHE A 27 -1.67 -17.93 15.03
N GLY A 28 -0.50 -17.26 15.02
CA GLY A 28 -0.15 -16.27 16.04
C GLY A 28 0.78 -16.83 17.11
N LEU A 29 0.99 -16.03 18.12
CA LEU A 29 1.93 -16.26 19.21
C LEU A 29 1.20 -16.67 20.49
N ALA A 30 1.91 -17.37 21.37
CA ALA A 30 1.41 -17.66 22.72
C ALA A 30 0.98 -16.35 23.40
N GLY A 31 -0.19 -16.32 24.04
CA GLY A 31 -0.78 -15.10 24.61
C GLY A 31 -1.64 -14.28 23.64
N ASN A 32 -1.60 -14.55 22.33
CA ASN A 32 -2.44 -13.90 21.31
C ASN A 32 -2.81 -14.88 20.18
N LEU A 33 -3.32 -16.04 20.56
CA LEU A 33 -3.69 -17.10 19.62
C LEU A 33 -4.81 -16.65 18.66
N GLY A 34 -4.72 -17.12 17.41
CA GLY A 34 -5.65 -16.76 16.34
C GLY A 34 -5.39 -15.38 15.71
N ARG A 35 -4.37 -14.66 16.17
CA ARG A 35 -3.97 -13.33 15.69
C ARG A 35 -2.53 -13.37 15.19
N SER A 36 -2.34 -13.36 13.87
CA SER A 36 -1.00 -13.26 13.29
C SER A 36 -0.43 -11.85 13.49
N PRO A 37 0.81 -11.72 13.99
CA PRO A 37 1.48 -10.43 14.02
C PRO A 37 1.68 -9.91 12.58
N ARG A 38 1.64 -8.60 12.39
CA ARG A 38 1.86 -7.98 11.08
C ARG A 38 3.27 -8.23 10.54
N THR A 39 4.24 -8.24 11.44
CA THR A 39 5.63 -8.61 11.14
C THR A 39 6.16 -9.52 12.25
N TRP A 40 7.04 -10.44 11.89
CA TRP A 40 7.70 -11.32 12.83
C TRP A 40 9.12 -11.64 12.36
N ALA A 41 9.95 -12.14 13.28
CA ALA A 41 11.28 -12.56 12.94
C ALA A 41 11.25 -13.61 11.82
N ARG A 42 12.09 -13.42 10.81
CA ARG A 42 12.22 -14.36 9.70
C ARG A 42 12.72 -15.70 10.22
N PRO A 43 12.10 -16.84 9.87
CA PRO A 43 12.60 -18.15 10.21
C PRO A 43 14.02 -18.34 9.67
N GLN A 44 14.91 -18.82 10.51
CA GLN A 44 16.24 -19.26 10.06
C GLN A 44 16.09 -20.63 9.41
N VAL A 45 16.16 -20.64 8.09
CA VAL A 45 16.22 -21.87 7.29
C VAL A 45 17.63 -22.03 6.80
N GLY A 46 18.19 -23.25 6.87
CA GLY A 46 19.57 -23.55 6.48
C GLY A 46 19.86 -23.40 4.98
N ALA A 47 19.05 -22.66 4.24
CA ALA A 47 19.25 -22.38 2.83
C ALA A 47 20.05 -21.09 2.65
N ASP A 48 20.90 -21.07 1.64
CA ASP A 48 21.63 -19.88 1.19
C ASP A 48 20.60 -18.83 0.71
N VAL A 49 20.33 -17.87 1.57
CA VAL A 49 19.35 -16.82 1.29
C VAL A 49 20.06 -15.70 0.54
N ARG A 50 20.04 -15.77 -0.78
CA ARG A 50 20.48 -14.66 -1.62
C ARG A 50 19.45 -13.53 -1.54
N PRO A 51 19.89 -12.27 -1.38
CA PRO A 51 18.99 -11.14 -1.57
C PRO A 51 18.42 -11.19 -2.98
N HIS A 52 17.09 -11.21 -3.09
CA HIS A 52 16.44 -11.05 -4.39
C HIS A 52 16.50 -9.57 -4.77
N ALA A 53 16.95 -9.30 -5.99
CA ALA A 53 16.78 -7.98 -6.56
C ALA A 53 15.28 -7.63 -6.63
N PRO A 54 14.90 -6.37 -6.39
CA PRO A 54 13.53 -5.92 -6.59
C PRO A 54 13.07 -6.24 -8.02
N TYR A 55 11.81 -6.61 -8.20
CA TYR A 55 11.25 -6.80 -9.53
C TYR A 55 11.30 -5.48 -10.30
N VAL A 56 11.89 -5.51 -11.50
CA VAL A 56 11.76 -4.41 -12.45
C VAL A 56 10.33 -4.43 -12.95
N ARG A 57 9.59 -3.37 -12.68
CA ARG A 57 8.17 -3.23 -13.03
C ARG A 57 7.94 -2.23 -14.15
N GLY A 58 8.83 -1.27 -14.31
CA GLY A 58 8.85 -0.40 -15.49
C GLY A 58 9.30 -1.15 -16.73
N ASP A 59 8.80 -0.77 -17.91
CA ASP A 59 9.13 -1.39 -19.17
C ASP A 59 9.19 -0.33 -20.28
N ASP A 60 10.29 -0.27 -21.01
CA ASP A 60 10.47 0.59 -22.17
C ASP A 60 10.13 -0.14 -23.48
N PHE A 61 9.68 -1.38 -23.39
CA PHE A 61 9.32 -2.24 -24.51
C PHE A 61 10.42 -2.43 -25.57
N SER A 62 11.67 -2.20 -25.19
CA SER A 62 12.82 -2.39 -26.09
C SER A 62 13.27 -3.85 -26.20
N ALA A 63 12.89 -4.69 -25.25
CA ALA A 63 13.23 -6.11 -25.22
C ALA A 63 12.45 -6.91 -26.30
N ALA A 64 13.00 -8.07 -26.66
CA ALA A 64 12.36 -8.97 -27.62
C ALA A 64 11.11 -9.68 -27.06
N GLN A 65 10.95 -9.70 -25.74
CA GLN A 65 9.86 -10.35 -25.01
C GLN A 65 9.38 -9.44 -23.88
N LEU A 66 8.10 -9.57 -23.53
CA LEU A 66 7.51 -8.89 -22.38
C LEU A 66 8.20 -9.34 -21.08
N LEU A 67 8.35 -8.41 -20.14
CA LEU A 67 8.84 -8.74 -18.81
C LEU A 67 7.88 -9.72 -18.11
N PRO A 68 8.40 -10.60 -17.22
CA PRO A 68 7.57 -11.60 -16.51
C PRO A 68 6.46 -11.00 -15.62
N VAL A 69 6.51 -9.71 -15.33
CA VAL A 69 5.49 -9.00 -14.54
C VAL A 69 4.21 -8.75 -15.31
N TRP A 70 4.25 -8.85 -16.63
CA TRP A 70 3.09 -8.65 -17.49
C TRP A 70 2.25 -9.91 -17.65
N GLN A 71 0.95 -9.72 -17.69
CA GLN A 71 -0.03 -10.79 -17.91
C GLN A 71 -1.17 -10.30 -18.81
N TRP A 72 -1.56 -11.12 -19.77
CA TRP A 72 -2.74 -10.85 -20.56
C TRP A 72 -4.03 -11.05 -19.75
N ASN A 73 -5.00 -10.16 -19.93
CA ASN A 73 -6.29 -10.31 -19.27
C ASN A 73 -7.12 -11.49 -19.85
N HIS A 74 -7.03 -11.68 -21.16
CA HIS A 74 -7.61 -12.80 -21.90
C HIS A 74 -6.51 -13.54 -22.65
N GLN A 75 -6.85 -14.68 -23.26
CA GLN A 75 -5.96 -15.32 -24.22
C GLN A 75 -5.65 -14.32 -25.35
N PRO A 76 -4.41 -13.88 -25.55
CA PRO A 76 -4.11 -12.92 -26.59
C PRO A 76 -4.35 -13.51 -27.98
N LEU A 77 -4.65 -12.65 -28.93
CA LEU A 77 -4.66 -13.01 -30.35
C LEU A 77 -3.30 -12.63 -30.93
N ASP A 78 -2.49 -13.63 -31.22
CA ASP A 78 -1.19 -13.45 -31.85
C ASP A 78 -1.32 -12.76 -33.20
N GLY A 79 -0.34 -11.93 -33.55
CA GLY A 79 -0.39 -11.09 -34.76
C GLY A 79 -1.25 -9.82 -34.61
N LYS A 80 -1.94 -9.63 -33.47
CA LYS A 80 -2.67 -8.40 -33.14
C LYS A 80 -2.02 -7.63 -31.99
N TRP A 81 -0.78 -7.95 -31.67
CA TRP A 81 0.11 -7.18 -30.80
C TRP A 81 1.57 -7.43 -31.20
N SER A 82 2.48 -6.49 -30.91
CA SER A 82 3.86 -6.63 -31.33
C SER A 82 4.82 -5.75 -30.52
N LEU A 83 6.03 -6.28 -30.24
CA LEU A 83 7.20 -5.52 -29.76
C LEU A 83 8.18 -5.22 -30.93
N ARG A 84 7.85 -5.61 -32.16
CA ARG A 84 8.77 -5.56 -33.30
C ARG A 84 8.30 -4.66 -34.46
N GLU A 85 7.00 -4.46 -34.64
CA GLU A 85 6.44 -3.59 -35.67
C GLU A 85 6.92 -2.14 -35.53
N ARG A 86 7.12 -1.69 -34.28
CA ARG A 86 7.79 -0.44 -33.96
C ARG A 86 8.75 -0.69 -32.78
N ARG A 87 10.04 -0.64 -33.04
CA ARG A 87 11.04 -0.91 -31.98
C ARG A 87 10.91 0.07 -30.81
N GLY A 88 11.01 -0.43 -29.56
CA GLY A 88 10.86 0.34 -28.35
C GLY A 88 9.41 0.70 -28.03
N TYR A 89 8.45 -0.01 -28.63
CA TYR A 89 7.03 0.18 -28.37
C TYR A 89 6.31 -1.16 -28.25
N LEU A 90 5.34 -1.21 -27.36
CA LEU A 90 4.29 -2.21 -27.41
C LEU A 90 3.19 -1.70 -28.34
N ARG A 91 2.99 -2.34 -29.49
CA ARG A 91 1.86 -2.09 -30.38
C ARG A 91 0.70 -3.00 -30.03
N LEU A 92 -0.49 -2.42 -29.85
CA LEU A 92 -1.74 -3.13 -29.71
C LEU A 92 -2.67 -2.74 -30.87
N HIS A 93 -3.14 -3.73 -31.65
CA HIS A 93 -4.16 -3.52 -32.66
C HIS A 93 -5.55 -3.50 -32.03
N ALA A 94 -6.38 -2.55 -32.43
CA ALA A 94 -7.72 -2.37 -31.89
C ALA A 94 -8.68 -3.44 -32.42
N LEU A 95 -8.91 -4.46 -31.64
CA LEU A 95 -9.87 -5.53 -31.91
C LEU A 95 -11.29 -5.08 -31.51
N PRO A 96 -12.35 -5.61 -32.17
CA PRO A 96 -13.70 -5.31 -31.77
C PRO A 96 -13.99 -5.78 -30.34
N ALA A 97 -14.58 -4.91 -29.52
CA ALA A 97 -15.05 -5.26 -28.19
C ALA A 97 -16.20 -4.36 -27.73
N GLU A 98 -17.13 -4.93 -26.97
CA GLU A 98 -18.27 -4.22 -26.37
C GLU A 98 -17.85 -3.27 -25.23
N GLY A 99 -16.60 -3.36 -24.78
CA GLY A 99 -16.07 -2.51 -23.72
C GLY A 99 -14.75 -3.03 -23.16
N PHE A 100 -14.16 -2.24 -22.27
CA PHE A 100 -12.83 -2.45 -21.71
C PHE A 100 -12.63 -3.85 -21.11
N LEU A 101 -13.57 -4.37 -20.33
CA LEU A 101 -13.45 -5.69 -19.71
C LEU A 101 -13.49 -6.86 -20.71
N ARG A 102 -13.97 -6.62 -21.93
CA ARG A 102 -14.02 -7.58 -23.03
C ARG A 102 -12.90 -7.40 -24.05
N ALA A 103 -12.12 -6.33 -23.94
CA ALA A 103 -11.01 -6.04 -24.84
C ALA A 103 -9.93 -7.12 -24.72
N ARG A 104 -9.69 -7.85 -25.82
CA ARG A 104 -8.95 -9.11 -25.83
C ARG A 104 -7.46 -8.91 -25.56
N ASN A 105 -6.79 -8.07 -26.30
CA ASN A 105 -5.35 -7.81 -26.16
C ASN A 105 -5.12 -6.69 -25.12
N THR A 106 -5.56 -6.92 -23.90
CA THR A 106 -5.32 -6.04 -22.75
C THR A 106 -4.18 -6.60 -21.93
N LEU A 107 -3.06 -5.89 -21.90
CA LEU A 107 -1.85 -6.26 -21.17
C LEU A 107 -1.89 -5.65 -19.77
N THR A 108 -1.73 -6.47 -18.74
CA THR A 108 -1.94 -6.03 -17.36
C THR A 108 -0.76 -6.31 -16.46
N GLN A 109 -0.61 -5.48 -15.43
CA GLN A 109 0.32 -5.68 -14.33
C GLN A 109 -0.38 -5.44 -13.00
N ARG A 110 -0.07 -6.23 -11.97
CA ARG A 110 -0.68 -6.06 -10.64
C ARG A 110 -0.33 -4.71 -10.04
N VAL A 111 -1.30 -4.08 -9.40
CA VAL A 111 -1.04 -2.92 -8.55
C VAL A 111 -0.17 -3.33 -7.36
N VAL A 112 0.58 -2.39 -6.85
CA VAL A 112 1.42 -2.55 -5.67
C VAL A 112 1.09 -1.46 -4.65
N GLY A 113 1.15 -1.84 -3.41
CA GLY A 113 0.82 -0.91 -2.32
C GLY A 113 2.04 -0.54 -1.49
N PRO A 114 1.83 0.39 -0.57
CA PRO A 114 0.58 1.08 -0.25
C PRO A 114 0.22 2.19 -1.22
N GLU A 115 1.19 2.81 -1.87
CA GLU A 115 1.02 3.79 -2.94
C GLU A 115 1.84 3.41 -4.14
N ALA A 116 1.29 3.61 -5.32
CA ALA A 116 2.04 3.51 -6.57
C ALA A 116 1.47 4.45 -7.63
N THR A 117 2.35 4.91 -8.52
CA THR A 117 1.98 5.76 -9.64
C THR A 117 2.46 5.11 -10.93
N ALA A 118 1.51 4.68 -11.76
CA ALA A 118 1.79 4.19 -13.10
C ALA A 118 1.66 5.34 -14.10
N THR A 119 2.64 5.49 -14.99
CA THR A 119 2.62 6.45 -16.08
C THR A 119 3.02 5.74 -17.38
N VAL A 120 2.26 5.96 -18.44
CA VAL A 120 2.56 5.40 -19.76
C VAL A 120 2.55 6.51 -20.81
N VAL A 121 3.42 6.38 -21.80
CA VAL A 121 3.41 7.23 -23.00
C VAL A 121 2.68 6.50 -24.11
N LEU A 122 1.61 7.10 -24.59
CA LEU A 122 0.78 6.56 -25.64
C LEU A 122 0.92 7.42 -26.91
N ASP A 123 1.20 6.77 -28.04
CA ASP A 123 1.08 7.36 -29.37
C ASP A 123 -0.18 6.79 -30.06
N ALA A 124 -1.18 7.64 -30.18
CA ALA A 124 -2.50 7.33 -30.72
C ALA A 124 -2.65 7.73 -32.20
N SER A 125 -1.54 7.94 -32.92
CA SER A 125 -1.58 8.36 -34.34
C SER A 125 -2.17 7.30 -35.27
N GLY A 126 -2.10 6.03 -34.86
CA GLY A 126 -2.64 4.90 -35.65
C GLY A 126 -4.10 4.56 -35.38
N LEU A 127 -4.78 5.26 -34.45
CA LEU A 127 -6.18 5.01 -34.15
C LEU A 127 -7.11 5.40 -35.29
N GLN A 128 -8.13 4.60 -35.51
CA GLN A 128 -9.18 4.80 -36.51
C GLN A 128 -10.52 5.11 -35.85
N PRO A 129 -11.54 5.59 -36.56
CA PRO A 129 -12.85 5.89 -35.99
C PRO A 129 -13.45 4.69 -35.24
N GLY A 130 -13.86 4.95 -33.97
CA GLY A 130 -14.36 3.96 -33.05
C GLY A 130 -13.30 3.30 -32.15
N ASP A 131 -12.01 3.62 -32.35
CA ASP A 131 -10.94 3.10 -31.53
C ASP A 131 -10.80 3.85 -30.20
N LEU A 132 -10.45 3.07 -29.17
CA LEU A 132 -10.05 3.54 -27.86
C LEU A 132 -8.76 2.84 -27.45
N ALA A 133 -7.79 3.61 -26.93
CA ALA A 133 -6.57 3.06 -26.37
C ALA A 133 -6.11 3.86 -25.15
N GLY A 134 -5.59 3.19 -24.11
CA GLY A 134 -5.23 3.91 -22.89
C GLY A 134 -4.68 3.08 -21.75
N LEU A 135 -4.72 3.72 -20.58
CA LEU A 135 -4.31 3.18 -19.29
C LEU A 135 -5.55 3.00 -18.40
N GLY A 136 -5.78 1.79 -17.91
CA GLY A 136 -6.91 1.46 -17.05
C GLY A 136 -6.51 0.87 -15.71
N LEU A 137 -7.47 0.86 -14.81
CA LEU A 137 -7.52 0.02 -13.61
C LEU A 137 -8.55 -1.08 -13.87
N LEU A 138 -8.04 -2.26 -14.15
CA LEU A 138 -8.85 -3.46 -14.33
C LEU A 138 -9.29 -3.95 -12.96
N ASN A 139 -10.55 -3.77 -12.67
CA ASN A 139 -11.27 -4.24 -11.48
C ASN A 139 -12.76 -4.27 -11.83
N MET A 140 -13.61 -4.55 -10.87
CA MET A 140 -15.05 -4.45 -10.98
C MET A 140 -15.59 -3.64 -9.78
N PRO A 141 -15.96 -2.37 -9.98
CA PRO A 141 -16.03 -1.61 -11.24
C PRO A 141 -14.66 -1.22 -11.78
N ALA A 142 -14.55 -1.15 -13.11
CA ALA A 142 -13.37 -0.67 -13.82
C ALA A 142 -13.34 0.84 -13.96
N ALA A 143 -12.14 1.41 -14.16
CA ALA A 143 -11.96 2.80 -14.57
C ALA A 143 -10.76 2.93 -15.51
N TRP A 144 -10.79 3.90 -16.41
CA TRP A 144 -9.71 4.10 -17.36
C TRP A 144 -9.64 5.53 -17.89
N LEU A 145 -8.48 5.87 -18.43
CA LEU A 145 -8.19 7.08 -19.17
C LEU A 145 -7.65 6.67 -20.54
N ALA A 146 -8.33 7.06 -21.60
CA ALA A 146 -8.04 6.64 -22.98
C ALA A 146 -8.11 7.77 -23.98
N VAL A 147 -7.33 7.64 -25.04
CA VAL A 147 -7.56 8.40 -26.27
C VAL A 147 -8.63 7.69 -27.08
N VAL A 148 -9.62 8.46 -27.51
CA VAL A 148 -10.76 7.99 -28.30
C VAL A 148 -10.77 8.72 -29.64
N GLN A 149 -10.99 7.99 -30.74
CA GLN A 149 -11.12 8.54 -32.07
C GLN A 149 -12.60 8.45 -32.49
N GLU A 150 -13.33 9.55 -32.39
CA GLU A 150 -14.75 9.63 -32.72
C GLU A 150 -15.02 10.88 -33.61
N ASP A 151 -15.90 10.77 -34.58
CA ASP A 151 -16.38 11.87 -35.44
C ASP A 151 -15.26 12.74 -36.06
N GLY A 152 -14.14 12.08 -36.44
CA GLY A 152 -12.98 12.76 -36.98
C GLY A 152 -12.15 13.54 -35.96
N GLN A 153 -12.52 13.49 -34.69
CA GLN A 153 -11.84 14.16 -33.59
C GLN A 153 -11.12 13.17 -32.69
N ARG A 154 -10.05 13.64 -32.06
CA ARG A 154 -9.35 12.93 -31.02
C ARG A 154 -9.68 13.53 -29.67
N LEU A 155 -10.25 12.71 -28.78
CA LEU A 155 -10.63 13.09 -27.44
C LEU A 155 -9.81 12.30 -26.42
N LEU A 156 -9.52 12.88 -25.30
CA LEU A 156 -9.11 12.18 -24.09
C LEU A 156 -10.34 11.97 -23.22
N ARG A 157 -10.66 10.72 -22.94
CA ARG A 157 -11.83 10.32 -22.16
C ARG A 157 -11.40 9.62 -20.89
N TRP A 158 -11.81 10.15 -19.74
CA TRP A 158 -11.86 9.43 -18.50
C TRP A 158 -13.23 8.76 -18.34
N TYR A 159 -13.21 7.52 -17.87
CA TYR A 159 -14.43 6.76 -17.62
C TYR A 159 -14.34 5.99 -16.31
N SER A 160 -15.42 5.97 -15.54
CA SER A 160 -15.61 5.13 -14.35
C SER A 160 -16.90 4.33 -14.48
N GLN A 161 -16.78 3.02 -14.48
CA GLN A 161 -17.94 2.11 -14.49
C GLN A 161 -18.82 2.26 -13.24
N ALA A 162 -18.24 2.72 -12.11
CA ALA A 162 -19.01 3.09 -10.94
C ALA A 162 -19.83 4.35 -11.22
N GLY A 163 -21.13 4.17 -11.44
CA GLY A 163 -22.07 5.26 -11.75
C GLY A 163 -22.04 5.73 -13.20
N ASP A 164 -21.40 4.97 -14.11
CA ASP A 164 -21.36 5.26 -15.56
C ASP A 164 -20.94 6.72 -15.86
N ARG A 165 -19.85 7.15 -15.24
CA ARG A 165 -19.38 8.54 -15.31
C ARG A 165 -18.27 8.70 -16.33
N ARG A 166 -18.31 9.81 -17.09
CA ARG A 166 -17.27 10.15 -18.06
C ARG A 166 -16.97 11.65 -18.07
N VAL A 167 -15.71 11.95 -18.38
CA VAL A 167 -15.24 13.33 -18.64
C VAL A 167 -14.40 13.28 -19.90
N GLU A 168 -14.58 14.24 -20.77
CA GLU A 168 -13.87 14.31 -22.06
C GLU A 168 -13.23 15.68 -22.23
N VAL A 169 -12.03 15.66 -22.83
CA VAL A 169 -11.33 16.88 -23.24
C VAL A 169 -10.74 16.68 -24.63
N PRO A 170 -10.72 17.72 -25.49
CA PRO A 170 -10.04 17.64 -26.78
C PRO A 170 -8.56 17.33 -26.63
N LEU A 171 -8.02 16.43 -27.46
CA LEU A 171 -6.61 16.09 -27.46
C LEU A 171 -5.97 16.48 -28.80
N PRO A 172 -5.27 17.63 -28.88
CA PRO A 172 -4.71 18.12 -30.15
C PRO A 172 -3.51 17.30 -30.65
N LYS A 173 -2.76 16.68 -29.75
CA LYS A 173 -1.58 15.86 -30.08
C LYS A 173 -1.89 14.37 -29.99
N ALA A 174 -1.32 13.57 -30.91
CA ALA A 174 -1.48 12.12 -30.85
C ALA A 174 -0.69 11.47 -29.73
N ARG A 175 0.43 12.07 -29.31
CA ARG A 175 1.28 11.57 -28.23
C ARG A 175 0.88 12.22 -26.90
N VAL A 176 0.61 11.38 -25.91
CA VAL A 176 0.13 11.80 -24.59
C VAL A 176 0.71 10.90 -23.49
N HIS A 177 0.96 11.48 -22.34
CA HIS A 177 1.29 10.73 -21.12
C HIS A 177 0.01 10.54 -20.31
N LEU A 178 -0.31 9.30 -20.01
CA LEU A 178 -1.43 8.92 -19.16
C LEU A 178 -0.89 8.44 -17.82
N ARG A 179 -1.51 8.87 -16.74
CA ARG A 179 -1.08 8.54 -15.39
C ARG A 179 -2.24 8.11 -14.53
N VAL A 180 -2.00 7.11 -13.69
CA VAL A 180 -2.87 6.75 -12.58
C VAL A 180 -2.05 6.63 -11.30
N ARG A 181 -2.44 7.39 -10.27
CA ARG A 181 -1.91 7.28 -8.91
C ARG A 181 -2.90 6.48 -8.07
N GLY A 182 -2.45 5.40 -7.47
CA GLY A 182 -3.22 4.58 -6.55
C GLY A 182 -2.75 4.75 -5.11
N ASP A 183 -3.69 4.98 -4.20
CA ASP A 183 -3.52 4.82 -2.76
C ASP A 183 -4.31 3.57 -2.34
N HIS A 184 -3.59 2.47 -2.18
CA HIS A 184 -4.18 1.16 -1.88
C HIS A 184 -4.39 0.95 -0.37
N ASP A 185 -3.97 1.91 0.47
CA ASP A 185 -4.31 1.93 1.88
C ASP A 185 -5.71 2.53 2.10
N GLU A 186 -6.08 3.52 1.27
CA GLU A 186 -7.41 4.15 1.26
C GLU A 186 -8.33 3.60 0.16
N ASP A 187 -7.84 2.70 -0.70
CA ASP A 187 -8.55 2.14 -1.86
C ASP A 187 -9.09 3.21 -2.82
N LEU A 188 -8.24 4.19 -3.13
CA LEU A 188 -8.54 5.30 -4.03
C LEU A 188 -7.54 5.39 -5.17
N ALA A 189 -7.98 5.88 -6.33
CA ALA A 189 -7.12 6.20 -7.45
C ALA A 189 -7.52 7.50 -8.12
N TRP A 190 -6.55 8.19 -8.70
CA TRP A 190 -6.70 9.45 -9.44
C TRP A 190 -6.04 9.32 -10.80
N PHE A 191 -6.70 9.84 -11.82
CA PHE A 191 -6.19 9.88 -13.19
C PHE A 191 -5.72 11.28 -13.55
N SER A 192 -4.64 11.36 -14.32
CA SER A 192 -4.12 12.60 -14.87
C SER A 192 -3.43 12.37 -16.21
N TRP A 193 -3.21 13.42 -16.97
CA TRP A 193 -2.60 13.38 -18.29
C TRP A 193 -1.66 14.55 -18.53
N SER A 194 -0.76 14.40 -19.52
CA SER A 194 0.17 15.45 -19.91
C SER A 194 0.54 15.32 -21.39
N THR A 195 0.79 16.44 -22.07
CA THR A 195 1.33 16.45 -23.44
C THR A 195 2.85 16.59 -23.50
N ASP A 196 3.51 16.86 -22.37
CA ASP A 196 4.95 17.09 -22.27
C ASP A 196 5.67 16.18 -21.27
N GLY A 197 4.90 15.38 -20.51
CA GLY A 197 5.40 14.49 -19.47
C GLY A 197 5.89 15.20 -18.19
N ARG A 198 5.73 16.50 -18.09
CA ARG A 198 6.18 17.33 -16.97
C ARG A 198 5.00 17.88 -16.18
N GLN A 199 4.12 18.60 -16.84
CA GLN A 199 2.93 19.16 -16.22
C GLN A 199 1.75 18.21 -16.45
N PHE A 200 1.19 17.68 -15.36
CA PHE A 200 0.04 16.78 -15.39
C PHE A 200 -1.23 17.52 -14.95
N HIS A 201 -2.31 17.26 -15.65
CA HIS A 201 -3.65 17.78 -15.39
C HIS A 201 -4.53 16.64 -14.92
N ASP A 202 -5.16 16.81 -13.77
CA ASP A 202 -6.12 15.84 -13.26
C ASP A 202 -7.37 15.79 -14.14
N ILE A 203 -7.97 14.60 -14.24
CA ILE A 203 -9.20 14.39 -15.02
C ILE A 203 -10.11 13.39 -14.32
N GLY A 204 -11.40 13.73 -14.26
CA GLY A 204 -12.40 12.94 -13.54
C GLY A 204 -12.30 13.09 -12.04
N GLU A 205 -13.02 12.23 -11.34
CA GLU A 205 -13.07 12.18 -9.88
C GLU A 205 -12.23 11.04 -9.33
N PRO A 206 -11.88 11.06 -8.02
CA PRO A 206 -11.26 9.91 -7.38
C PRO A 206 -12.10 8.64 -7.53
N VAL A 207 -11.47 7.56 -7.95
CA VAL A 207 -12.10 6.25 -8.16
C VAL A 207 -11.89 5.39 -6.93
N ARG A 208 -12.98 4.84 -6.37
CA ARG A 208 -12.87 3.80 -5.34
C ARG A 208 -12.51 2.46 -5.97
N LEU A 209 -11.62 1.73 -5.29
CA LEU A 209 -11.12 0.43 -5.71
C LEU A 209 -11.60 -0.65 -4.72
N PRO A 210 -12.87 -1.05 -4.74
CA PRO A 210 -13.39 -2.02 -3.78
C PRO A 210 -12.77 -3.40 -4.00
N TYR A 211 -12.55 -4.13 -2.92
CA TYR A 211 -12.28 -5.56 -3.01
C TYR A 211 -13.50 -6.28 -3.58
N GLN A 212 -13.28 -7.13 -4.57
CA GLN A 212 -14.34 -7.90 -5.24
C GLN A 212 -14.03 -9.40 -5.23
N LEU A 213 -14.90 -10.19 -4.63
CA LEU A 213 -14.80 -11.65 -4.69
C LEU A 213 -14.84 -12.19 -6.13
N LYS A 214 -15.55 -11.50 -7.03
CA LYS A 214 -15.66 -11.89 -8.45
C LYS A 214 -14.34 -11.83 -9.21
N THR A 215 -13.42 -10.98 -8.81
CA THR A 215 -12.12 -10.84 -9.46
C THR A 215 -10.99 -11.59 -8.77
N PHE A 216 -11.06 -11.84 -7.46
CA PHE A 216 -10.04 -12.48 -6.61
C PHE A 216 -8.63 -11.89 -6.65
N GLN A 217 -8.32 -11.08 -7.66
CA GLN A 217 -6.96 -10.70 -8.01
C GLN A 217 -6.54 -9.33 -7.47
N GLY A 218 -7.47 -8.54 -6.96
CA GLY A 218 -7.27 -7.12 -6.76
C GLY A 218 -7.24 -6.34 -8.09
N SER A 219 -6.93 -5.06 -7.99
CA SER A 219 -6.83 -4.18 -9.16
C SER A 219 -5.55 -4.45 -9.96
N ARG A 220 -5.60 -4.12 -11.25
CA ARG A 220 -4.45 -4.24 -12.15
C ARG A 220 -4.34 -2.99 -13.02
N TYR A 221 -3.13 -2.49 -13.22
CA TYR A 221 -2.87 -1.57 -14.32
C TYR A 221 -3.06 -2.29 -15.64
N ALA A 222 -3.68 -1.64 -16.61
CA ALA A 222 -4.01 -2.24 -17.90
C ALA A 222 -3.68 -1.31 -19.06
N LEU A 223 -2.88 -1.79 -19.99
CA LEU A 223 -2.67 -1.17 -21.30
C LEU A 223 -3.61 -1.85 -22.29
N PHE A 224 -4.42 -1.09 -22.99
CA PHE A 224 -5.46 -1.64 -23.85
C PHE A 224 -5.68 -0.84 -25.13
N ALA A 225 -6.15 -1.52 -26.15
CA ALA A 225 -6.69 -0.94 -27.36
C ALA A 225 -7.85 -1.79 -27.87
N TYR A 226 -8.98 -1.17 -28.20
CA TYR A 226 -10.11 -1.87 -28.82
C TYR A 226 -10.94 -0.92 -29.69
N ASN A 227 -11.77 -1.49 -30.58
CA ASN A 227 -12.73 -0.75 -31.38
C ASN A 227 -14.15 -0.99 -30.81
N GLY A 228 -14.78 0.08 -30.34
CA GLY A 228 -16.14 0.06 -29.78
C GLY A 228 -17.26 -0.01 -30.81
N ALA A 229 -16.94 0.18 -32.10
CA ALA A 229 -17.92 0.10 -33.20
C ALA A 229 -18.08 -1.33 -33.77
N GLY A 230 -17.47 -2.33 -33.10
CA GLY A 230 -17.66 -3.75 -33.44
C GLY A 230 -16.89 -4.24 -34.67
N ARG A 231 -15.85 -3.52 -35.10
CA ARG A 231 -15.00 -3.86 -36.24
C ARG A 231 -13.52 -3.86 -35.84
N GLU A 232 -12.66 -4.41 -36.71
CA GLU A 232 -11.22 -4.21 -36.57
C GLU A 232 -10.89 -2.74 -36.81
N GLY A 233 -10.07 -2.16 -35.94
CA GLY A 233 -9.63 -0.78 -36.02
C GLY A 233 -8.17 -0.66 -36.46
N GLY A 234 -7.55 0.45 -36.08
CA GLY A 234 -6.13 0.70 -36.26
C GLY A 234 -5.28 0.11 -35.12
N TYR A 235 -4.34 0.88 -34.65
CA TYR A 235 -3.44 0.46 -33.57
C TYR A 235 -3.04 1.63 -32.67
N ALA A 236 -2.55 1.29 -31.48
CA ALA A 236 -1.93 2.20 -30.53
C ALA A 236 -0.54 1.72 -30.15
N ASP A 237 0.40 2.64 -30.00
CA ASP A 237 1.78 2.36 -29.63
C ASP A 237 2.05 2.90 -28.21
N PHE A 238 2.45 2.01 -27.31
CA PHE A 238 2.86 2.34 -25.94
C PHE A 238 4.39 2.34 -25.89
N ASP A 239 4.99 3.50 -25.60
CA ASP A 239 6.44 3.68 -25.59
C ASP A 239 7.05 3.21 -24.26
N ARG A 240 6.56 3.73 -23.17
CA ARG A 240 7.15 3.53 -21.86
C ARG A 240 6.09 3.42 -20.79
N PHE A 241 6.24 2.41 -19.95
CA PHE A 241 5.47 2.25 -18.72
C PHE A 241 6.41 2.40 -17.54
N ASP A 242 6.20 3.43 -16.73
CA ASP A 242 6.93 3.68 -15.49
C ASP A 242 6.03 3.39 -14.30
N LEU A 243 6.56 2.71 -13.30
CA LEU A 243 5.90 2.50 -12.03
C LEU A 243 6.75 3.05 -10.90
N ALA A 244 6.27 4.12 -10.26
CA ALA A 244 6.89 4.70 -9.07
C ALA A 244 6.22 4.13 -7.81
N GLU A 245 7.04 3.63 -6.90
CA GLU A 245 6.64 3.02 -5.62
C GLU A 245 7.31 3.79 -4.46
N PRO A 246 6.84 4.99 -4.10
CA PRO A 246 7.55 5.90 -3.20
C PRO A 246 7.74 5.35 -1.78
N LEU A 247 6.95 4.38 -1.37
CA LEU A 247 6.99 3.76 -0.04
C LEU A 247 7.53 2.32 -0.07
N ALA A 248 8.19 1.91 -1.15
CA ALA A 248 8.75 0.57 -1.27
C ALA A 248 9.94 0.33 -0.31
N ASP A 249 10.79 1.34 -0.11
CA ASP A 249 11.89 1.29 0.85
C ASP A 249 11.39 1.67 2.25
N ARG A 250 11.32 0.67 3.11
CA ARG A 250 10.87 0.80 4.50
C ARG A 250 12.00 0.73 5.53
N SER A 251 13.25 0.70 5.08
CA SER A 251 14.42 0.51 5.94
C SER A 251 14.60 1.62 6.98
N ARG A 252 14.03 2.81 6.74
CA ARG A 252 14.13 3.98 7.62
C ARG A 252 12.84 4.34 8.37
N ASN A 253 11.84 3.47 8.34
CA ASN A 253 10.54 3.76 8.96
C ASN A 253 10.54 3.64 10.48
N ILE A 254 11.50 2.91 11.04
CA ILE A 254 11.71 2.87 12.50
C ILE A 254 12.66 4.02 12.87
N PRO A 255 12.26 4.94 13.75
CA PRO A 255 13.07 6.09 14.11
C PRO A 255 14.18 5.73 15.13
N LEU A 256 15.06 4.78 14.77
CA LEU A 256 16.13 4.30 15.64
C LEU A 256 17.08 5.42 16.06
N GLY A 257 17.40 5.48 17.34
CA GLY A 257 18.26 6.49 17.95
C GLY A 257 17.62 7.87 18.13
N LYS A 258 16.42 8.10 17.58
CA LYS A 258 15.72 9.38 17.67
C LYS A 258 14.88 9.50 18.93
N VAL A 259 14.66 10.75 19.36
CA VAL A 259 13.65 11.10 20.35
C VAL A 259 12.35 11.41 19.65
N VAL A 260 11.27 10.77 20.07
CA VAL A 260 9.95 10.87 19.47
C VAL A 260 8.87 11.15 20.50
N LYS A 261 7.78 11.76 20.05
CA LYS A 261 6.48 11.75 20.74
C LYS A 261 5.60 10.68 20.12
N LEU A 262 4.79 10.03 20.93
CA LEU A 262 3.88 8.97 20.52
C LEU A 262 2.43 9.48 20.65
N ARG A 263 1.74 9.60 19.51
CA ARG A 263 0.33 10.02 19.46
C ARG A 263 -0.56 8.84 19.14
N ASN A 264 -1.58 8.59 19.94
CA ASN A 264 -2.58 7.56 19.67
C ASN A 264 -3.54 8.01 18.56
N LEU A 265 -3.83 7.13 17.59
CA LEU A 265 -4.77 7.44 16.51
C LEU A 265 -6.24 7.22 16.89
N GLY A 266 -6.51 6.51 17.98
CA GLY A 266 -7.86 6.25 18.46
C GLY A 266 -8.57 7.51 18.94
N ASP A 267 -7.86 8.34 19.71
CA ASP A 267 -8.41 9.55 20.34
C ASP A 267 -7.53 10.80 20.16
N GLY A 268 -6.37 10.67 19.51
CA GLY A 268 -5.42 11.77 19.29
C GLY A 268 -4.57 12.15 20.50
N SER A 269 -4.68 11.43 21.62
CA SER A 269 -3.91 11.68 22.82
C SER A 269 -2.41 11.42 22.62
N VAL A 270 -1.58 12.02 23.49
CA VAL A 270 -0.12 11.84 23.51
C VAL A 270 0.24 10.99 24.73
N ALA A 271 1.06 9.97 24.51
CA ALA A 271 1.60 9.12 25.56
C ALA A 271 2.56 9.93 26.44
N THR A 272 2.29 9.97 27.75
CA THR A 272 3.03 10.78 28.71
C THR A 272 3.27 9.99 30.00
N VAL A 273 4.47 10.07 30.54
CA VAL A 273 4.81 9.46 31.81
C VAL A 273 4.10 10.21 32.96
N HIS A 274 3.46 9.44 33.81
CA HIS A 274 2.86 9.93 35.05
C HIS A 274 3.81 9.72 36.25
N PRO A 275 3.83 10.59 37.28
CA PRO A 275 4.70 10.43 38.46
C PRO A 275 4.58 9.08 39.19
N LEU A 276 3.49 8.35 39.01
CA LEU A 276 3.31 6.98 39.54
C LEU A 276 4.03 5.91 38.68
N GLY A 277 4.84 6.28 37.69
CA GLY A 277 5.58 5.37 36.83
C GLY A 277 4.72 4.61 35.80
N VAL A 278 3.55 5.12 35.47
CA VAL A 278 2.69 4.61 34.37
C VAL A 278 2.76 5.54 33.14
N VAL A 279 2.38 5.01 31.98
CA VAL A 279 2.20 5.83 30.77
C VAL A 279 0.71 6.08 30.57
N GLN A 280 0.31 7.32 30.50
CA GLN A 280 -1.09 7.73 30.37
C GLN A 280 -1.33 8.56 29.10
N PRO A 281 -2.54 8.52 28.54
CA PRO A 281 -2.93 9.42 27.48
C PRO A 281 -3.21 10.83 28.04
N VAL A 282 -2.67 11.86 27.40
CA VAL A 282 -3.02 13.27 27.68
C VAL A 282 -3.46 13.96 26.40
N ALA A 283 -4.32 14.96 26.50
CA ALA A 283 -4.75 15.71 25.33
C ALA A 283 -3.55 16.37 24.63
N ALA A 284 -3.56 16.44 23.31
CA ALA A 284 -2.44 16.98 22.52
C ALA A 284 -2.14 18.45 22.85
N GLY A 285 -3.14 19.22 23.33
CA GLY A 285 -2.99 20.61 23.78
C GLY A 285 -2.59 20.79 25.25
N ASP A 286 -2.45 19.71 26.02
CA ASP A 286 -2.00 19.76 27.41
C ASP A 286 -0.50 20.09 27.47
N GLU A 287 -0.08 20.91 28.43
CA GLU A 287 1.32 21.27 28.66
C GLU A 287 2.22 20.04 28.85
N LYS A 288 1.70 18.99 29.49
CA LYS A 288 2.37 17.71 29.71
C LYS A 288 2.75 17.02 28.38
N ALA A 289 1.94 17.19 27.32
CA ALA A 289 2.23 16.66 25.98
C ALA A 289 3.47 17.29 25.33
N SER A 290 3.99 18.41 25.88
CA SER A 290 5.20 19.07 25.41
C SER A 290 6.39 18.91 26.35
N SER A 291 6.19 18.30 27.52
CA SER A 291 7.23 18.08 28.54
C SER A 291 8.21 16.95 28.15
N PRO A 292 9.37 16.82 28.82
CA PRO A 292 10.26 15.67 28.66
C PRO A 292 9.54 14.31 28.93
N ALA A 293 8.56 14.28 29.80
CA ALA A 293 7.76 13.08 30.12
C ALA A 293 6.94 12.54 28.93
N ALA A 294 6.73 13.34 27.87
CA ALA A 294 6.07 12.91 26.64
C ALA A 294 7.05 12.51 25.52
N ARG A 295 8.34 12.41 25.83
CA ARG A 295 9.40 12.14 24.88
C ARG A 295 10.05 10.79 25.19
N PHE A 296 10.28 10.00 24.13
CA PHE A 296 10.86 8.67 24.25
C PHE A 296 11.98 8.50 23.24
N ARG A 297 13.14 8.04 23.70
CA ARG A 297 14.24 7.63 22.82
C ARG A 297 14.02 6.19 22.36
N VAL A 298 14.13 5.97 21.05
CA VAL A 298 13.95 4.65 20.44
C VAL A 298 15.31 3.95 20.31
N HIS A 299 15.55 2.95 21.15
CA HIS A 299 16.77 2.15 21.13
C HIS A 299 16.58 0.92 20.23
N ASP A 300 17.53 0.67 19.34
CA ASP A 300 17.59 -0.57 18.54
C ASP A 300 17.97 -1.76 19.41
N ARG A 301 17.22 -2.86 19.29
CA ARG A 301 17.52 -4.14 19.95
C ARG A 301 17.68 -5.28 18.94
N GLY A 302 17.80 -4.93 17.66
CA GLY A 302 17.94 -5.88 16.55
C GLY A 302 16.63 -6.56 16.14
N ASN A 303 16.61 -7.12 14.94
CA ASN A 303 15.47 -7.87 14.39
C ASN A 303 14.12 -7.12 14.43
N GLY A 304 14.13 -5.79 14.32
CA GLY A 304 12.92 -4.97 14.40
C GLY A 304 12.38 -4.76 15.81
N GLN A 305 13.13 -5.19 16.83
CA GLN A 305 12.80 -4.94 18.23
C GLN A 305 13.41 -3.62 18.70
N VAL A 306 12.65 -2.90 19.52
CA VAL A 306 13.06 -1.65 20.14
C VAL A 306 12.81 -1.66 21.63
N ALA A 307 13.55 -0.81 22.36
CA ALA A 307 13.22 -0.39 23.71
C ALA A 307 12.96 1.13 23.69
N LEU A 308 12.02 1.59 24.50
CA LEU A 308 11.62 3.00 24.58
C LEU A 308 12.01 3.55 25.94
N GLU A 309 12.97 4.48 25.97
CA GLU A 309 13.44 5.16 27.16
C GLU A 309 12.75 6.51 27.29
N ALA A 310 12.15 6.76 28.45
CA ALA A 310 11.54 8.04 28.75
C ALA A 310 12.62 9.11 29.03
N MET A 311 12.48 10.28 28.42
CA MET A 311 13.48 11.37 28.48
C MET A 311 13.39 12.20 29.77
N ASP A 312 12.46 11.88 30.66
CA ASP A 312 12.37 12.47 32.00
C ASP A 312 13.24 11.71 33.05
N GLY A 313 13.95 10.66 32.62
CA GLY A 313 14.82 9.84 33.47
C GLY A 313 14.10 8.76 34.28
N SER A 314 12.80 8.54 34.02
CA SER A 314 12.01 7.53 34.78
C SER A 314 12.29 6.09 34.35
N GLY A 315 13.01 5.87 33.23
CA GLY A 315 13.42 4.55 32.75
C GLY A 315 12.77 4.14 31.44
N PHE A 316 12.63 2.81 31.24
CA PHE A 316 12.12 2.22 30.02
C PHE A 316 10.68 1.77 30.16
N LEU A 317 9.90 1.85 29.07
CA LEU A 317 8.60 1.21 29.01
C LEU A 317 8.79 -0.30 29.23
N THR A 318 8.23 -0.82 30.31
CA THR A 318 8.38 -2.22 30.72
C THR A 318 7.01 -2.83 31.02
N VAL A 319 6.76 -4.01 30.48
CA VAL A 319 5.50 -4.72 30.67
C VAL A 319 5.54 -5.53 31.94
N VAL A 320 4.59 -5.27 32.84
CA VAL A 320 4.43 -5.95 34.13
C VAL A 320 3.14 -6.77 34.08
N GLY A 321 3.17 -7.99 34.64
CA GLY A 321 2.02 -8.90 34.56
C GLY A 321 1.98 -9.70 33.22
N ILE A 322 0.88 -10.42 33.01
CA ILE A 322 0.66 -11.32 31.87
C ILE A 322 -0.79 -11.25 31.39
N GLY A 323 -1.02 -11.64 30.15
CA GLY A 323 -2.36 -11.78 29.57
C GLY A 323 -3.12 -10.44 29.53
N LEU A 324 -4.35 -10.43 30.05
CA LEU A 324 -5.23 -9.26 30.07
C LEU A 324 -4.93 -8.29 31.23
N SER A 325 -3.98 -8.62 32.10
CA SER A 325 -3.54 -7.80 33.25
C SER A 325 -2.10 -7.29 33.02
N ALA A 326 -1.72 -7.08 31.81
CA ALA A 326 -0.37 -6.66 31.43
C ALA A 326 -0.27 -5.12 31.40
N ASP A 327 0.04 -4.53 32.56
CA ASP A 327 0.30 -3.10 32.68
C ASP A 327 1.63 -2.67 32.06
N VAL A 328 1.80 -1.39 31.79
CA VAL A 328 3.06 -0.79 31.36
C VAL A 328 3.56 0.17 32.45
N ARG A 329 4.81 -0.02 32.86
CA ARG A 329 5.50 0.76 33.89
C ARG A 329 6.83 1.29 33.36
N LEU A 330 7.30 2.39 33.92
CA LEU A 330 8.65 2.88 33.75
C LEU A 330 9.56 2.18 34.78
N LEU A 331 10.49 1.36 34.29
CA LEU A 331 11.42 0.59 35.11
C LEU A 331 12.81 0.57 34.43
N PRO A 332 13.88 0.15 35.13
CA PRO A 332 15.13 -0.19 34.46
C PRO A 332 14.93 -1.20 33.33
N GLU A 333 15.71 -1.10 32.27
CA GLU A 333 15.56 -1.96 31.09
C GLU A 333 15.68 -3.46 31.48
N HIS A 334 14.70 -4.25 31.02
CA HIS A 334 14.70 -5.69 31.12
C HIS A 334 14.82 -6.35 29.74
N PRO A 335 15.64 -7.43 29.55
CA PRO A 335 15.93 -8.00 28.24
C PRO A 335 14.74 -8.48 27.40
N VAL A 336 13.60 -8.75 28.05
CA VAL A 336 12.37 -9.20 27.39
C VAL A 336 11.24 -8.24 27.65
N ASP A 337 11.02 -7.87 28.93
CA ASP A 337 9.83 -7.15 29.36
C ASP A 337 9.79 -5.69 28.87
N SER A 338 10.96 -5.10 28.56
CA SER A 338 11.08 -3.75 28.01
C SER A 338 11.21 -3.74 26.48
N ARG A 339 11.03 -4.90 25.81
CA ARG A 339 11.16 -4.99 24.37
C ARG A 339 9.83 -5.09 23.67
N PHE A 340 9.77 -4.36 22.57
CA PHE A 340 8.62 -4.34 21.67
C PHE A 340 9.11 -4.57 20.24
N MET A 341 8.38 -5.38 19.46
CA MET A 341 8.58 -5.43 18.03
C MET A 341 7.83 -4.27 17.38
N TRP A 342 8.56 -3.42 16.68
CA TRP A 342 8.00 -2.31 15.93
C TRP A 342 7.32 -2.84 14.66
N GLN A 343 6.02 -2.61 14.56
CA GLN A 343 5.24 -3.04 13.40
C GLN A 343 4.79 -1.82 12.62
N ASP A 344 5.58 -1.46 11.61
CA ASP A 344 5.35 -0.31 10.78
C ASP A 344 4.06 -0.44 9.94
N LEU A 345 3.23 0.59 9.98
CA LEU A 345 2.01 0.75 9.20
C LEU A 345 2.15 1.82 8.11
N LEU A 346 3.36 2.35 7.90
CA LEU A 346 3.70 3.44 7.00
C LEU A 346 3.22 4.83 7.47
N ARG A 347 3.68 5.88 6.77
CA ARG A 347 3.28 7.27 7.05
C ARG A 347 3.46 7.69 8.52
N GLY A 348 4.49 7.15 9.17
CA GLY A 348 4.75 7.40 10.60
C GLY A 348 3.79 6.70 11.55
N GLN A 349 2.91 5.83 11.05
CA GLN A 349 2.01 5.01 11.87
C GLN A 349 2.65 3.66 12.19
N PHE A 350 2.41 3.14 13.38
CA PHE A 350 2.98 1.87 13.83
C PHE A 350 2.19 1.26 14.99
N MET A 351 2.50 -0.01 15.28
CA MET A 351 2.07 -0.70 16.50
C MET A 351 3.29 -1.26 17.23
N LEU A 352 3.19 -1.43 18.53
CA LEU A 352 4.21 -2.04 19.37
C LEU A 352 3.69 -3.36 19.94
N LEU A 353 4.26 -4.47 19.44
CA LEU A 353 3.98 -5.81 19.96
C LEU A 353 4.94 -6.13 21.11
N SER A 354 4.41 -6.31 22.32
CA SER A 354 5.22 -6.71 23.47
C SER A 354 5.86 -8.08 23.26
N MET A 355 7.16 -8.18 23.49
CA MET A 355 7.87 -9.47 23.45
C MET A 355 7.56 -10.37 24.64
N LYS A 356 7.01 -9.84 25.73
CA LYS A 356 6.57 -10.59 26.90
C LYS A 356 5.21 -11.24 26.73
N THR A 357 4.21 -10.45 26.33
CA THR A 357 2.80 -10.90 26.28
C THR A 357 2.35 -11.33 24.89
N HIS A 358 3.11 -10.97 23.84
CA HIS A 358 2.74 -11.09 22.44
C HIS A 358 1.40 -10.38 22.12
N ARG A 359 1.05 -9.37 22.92
CA ARG A 359 -0.08 -8.48 22.72
C ARG A 359 0.42 -7.06 22.49
N TYR A 360 -0.45 -6.21 22.01
CA TYR A 360 -0.08 -4.87 21.59
C TYR A 360 -0.22 -3.85 22.71
N LEU A 361 0.72 -2.93 22.76
CA LEU A 361 0.62 -1.70 23.54
C LEU A 361 -0.55 -0.87 23.03
N GLY A 362 -1.39 -0.38 23.93
CA GLY A 362 -2.52 0.46 23.54
C GLY A 362 -3.30 0.98 24.75
N ILE A 363 -4.33 1.76 24.43
CA ILE A 363 -5.29 2.31 25.38
C ILE A 363 -6.72 1.89 24.99
N LEU A 364 -7.67 2.10 25.89
CA LEU A 364 -9.08 2.20 25.52
C LEU A 364 -9.37 3.67 25.19
N PRO A 365 -9.63 4.02 23.92
CA PRO A 365 -9.79 5.42 23.52
C PRO A 365 -10.85 6.16 24.33
N GLY A 366 -10.51 7.35 24.83
CA GLY A 366 -11.41 8.19 25.60
C GLY A 366 -11.63 7.77 27.04
N SER A 367 -11.05 6.67 27.52
CA SER A 367 -11.22 6.22 28.93
C SER A 367 -10.35 7.00 29.91
N GLY A 368 -9.24 7.59 29.47
CA GLY A 368 -8.20 8.16 30.34
C GLY A 368 -7.35 7.12 31.06
N GLU A 369 -7.59 5.83 30.86
CA GLU A 369 -6.81 4.74 31.47
C GLU A 369 -5.37 4.70 30.97
N PRO A 370 -4.40 4.25 31.77
CA PRO A 370 -3.02 4.07 31.34
C PRO A 370 -2.86 3.09 30.19
N TYR A 371 -1.74 3.20 29.47
CA TYR A 371 -1.35 2.23 28.46
C TYR A 371 -1.12 0.84 29.08
N ALA A 372 -1.60 -0.19 28.38
CA ALA A 372 -1.41 -1.59 28.72
C ALA A 372 -0.91 -2.38 27.49
N ALA A 373 -0.26 -3.52 27.72
CA ALA A 373 0.21 -4.42 26.66
C ALA A 373 -0.70 -5.66 26.56
N ASP A 374 -2.00 -5.44 26.54
CA ASP A 374 -3.06 -6.44 26.64
C ASP A 374 -3.97 -6.49 25.38
N ARG A 375 -3.72 -5.63 24.38
CA ARG A 375 -4.60 -5.51 23.22
C ARG A 375 -4.33 -6.60 22.18
N PRO A 376 -5.36 -7.15 21.52
CA PRO A 376 -5.18 -8.23 20.52
C PRO A 376 -4.62 -7.75 19.18
N GLY A 377 -4.61 -6.47 18.89
CA GLY A 377 -4.17 -5.84 17.64
C GLY A 377 -5.25 -5.01 16.97
N THR A 378 -4.84 -4.24 15.96
CA THR A 378 -5.73 -3.28 15.32
C THR A 378 -6.79 -3.93 14.45
N ARG A 379 -7.91 -3.23 14.34
CA ARG A 379 -8.98 -3.47 13.37
C ARG A 379 -8.74 -2.68 12.07
N PRO A 380 -9.52 -2.91 11.01
CA PRO A 380 -9.37 -2.19 9.75
C PRO A 380 -9.46 -0.66 9.84
N ASP A 381 -10.22 -0.13 10.81
CA ASP A 381 -10.36 1.31 11.04
C ASP A 381 -9.16 1.96 11.76
N ARG A 382 -8.24 1.15 12.29
CA ARG A 382 -7.03 1.59 13.01
C ARG A 382 -7.29 2.53 14.20
N ARG A 383 -8.51 2.57 14.74
CA ARG A 383 -8.93 3.49 15.82
C ARG A 383 -9.25 2.79 17.12
N ASP A 384 -8.78 1.57 17.32
CA ASP A 384 -9.02 0.78 18.52
C ASP A 384 -8.03 1.03 19.67
N GLY A 385 -7.20 2.07 19.53
CA GLY A 385 -6.22 2.48 20.55
C GLY A 385 -4.87 1.76 20.46
N THR A 386 -4.66 0.85 19.51
CA THR A 386 -3.39 0.11 19.34
C THR A 386 -2.44 0.75 18.31
N VAL A 387 -2.95 1.64 17.47
CA VAL A 387 -2.14 2.33 16.45
C VAL A 387 -1.66 3.66 16.98
N LEU A 388 -0.34 3.85 16.89
CA LEU A 388 0.37 5.05 17.26
C LEU A 388 0.92 5.74 16.02
N ALA A 389 1.08 7.05 16.08
CA ALA A 389 1.90 7.82 15.14
C ALA A 389 3.06 8.44 15.93
N TRP A 390 4.24 8.47 15.31
CA TRP A 390 5.38 9.13 15.90
C TRP A 390 5.69 10.47 15.21
N GLY A 391 6.16 11.43 15.99
CA GLY A 391 6.73 12.68 15.50
C GLY A 391 8.12 12.85 16.11
N ALA A 392 9.11 13.15 15.27
CA ALA A 392 10.45 13.46 15.76
C ALA A 392 10.43 14.75 16.58
N VAL A 393 11.21 14.78 17.67
CA VAL A 393 11.47 15.98 18.47
C VAL A 393 12.91 16.36 18.22
N GLU A 394 13.14 17.60 17.82
CA GLU A 394 14.50 18.14 17.75
C GLU A 394 15.10 18.13 19.16
N GLU A 395 16.28 17.55 19.29
CA GLU A 395 17.06 17.66 20.52
C GLU A 395 17.58 19.10 20.60
N PRO A 396 17.52 19.74 21.78
CA PRO A 396 17.99 21.13 21.93
C PRO A 396 19.49 21.28 21.71
#